data_2d3e184a02f3bb4724d6abd18fdc8fb0
#
_entry.id   2d3e184a02f3bb4724d6abd18fdc8fb0
#
_cell.length_a   1.000
_cell.length_b   1.000
_cell.length_c   1.000
_cell.angle_alpha   90.00
_cell.angle_beta   90.00
_cell.angle_gamma   90.00
#
_symmetry.space_group_name_H-M   'P 1'
#
loop_
_entity.id
_entity.type
_entity.pdbx_description
1 polymer ?
#
loop_
_entity_poly.entity_id
_entity_poly.type
_entity_poly.pdbx_seq_one_letter_code
_entity_poly.pdbx_strand_id
1 'polypeptide(L)'
;MEKRNVLFVMSSLRNGGAERSLVNLLQLLDYDRYNVDLLLFQNEGMFLKQVPKAVNIISNCNKLYTLYDNNKAEALKHPYLSAIHMIGTFISRKKTNSVAKSRQYRWEHFYKKIVPELTKEYDVAIAYMQREQTYFLVDKVKAAKKIAWVHNEYSQLGHFKEMDLEYFEKVDKVVTISDLCAKDLKENFPSIAEKFVVLPNLTSSQVIRSLAKEFYPPEFKRDMLNIVSIGRLNAQKGFEFALDAALELKKSKVSFIGLF
;
A
#
# COMPACT_ATOMS: atom_id res chain seq x y z
N MET A 1 32.01 6.34 2.09
CA MET A 1 31.13 6.66 0.94
C MET A 1 29.98 7.49 1.45
N GLU A 2 29.56 8.50 0.70
CA GLU A 2 28.39 9.30 1.03
C GLU A 2 27.13 8.40 0.98
N LYS A 3 26.23 8.55 1.97
CA LYS A 3 24.99 7.76 2.02
C LYS A 3 24.03 8.24 0.93
N ARG A 4 23.35 7.30 0.27
CA ARG A 4 22.33 7.63 -0.72
C ARG A 4 21.01 8.01 -0.03
N ASN A 5 20.36 9.04 -0.51
CA ASN A 5 19.07 9.50 -0.03
C ASN A 5 17.94 8.72 -0.72
N VAL A 6 17.16 7.99 0.05
CA VAL A 6 16.03 7.17 -0.44
C VAL A 6 14.73 7.66 0.17
N LEU A 7 13.72 7.87 -0.67
CA LEU A 7 12.37 8.18 -0.25
C LEU A 7 11.42 7.01 -0.50
N PHE A 8 10.66 6.64 0.51
CA PHE A 8 9.46 5.81 0.35
C PHE A 8 8.20 6.66 0.51
N VAL A 9 7.24 6.46 -0.39
CA VAL A 9 5.92 7.12 -0.34
C VAL A 9 4.85 6.06 -0.17
N MET A 10 4.06 6.17 0.89
CA MET A 10 2.99 5.24 1.23
C MET A 10 1.72 5.99 1.66
N SER A 11 0.55 5.35 1.61
CA SER A 11 -0.69 5.97 2.08
C SER A 11 -0.71 6.08 3.61
N SER A 12 -0.53 4.97 4.30
CA SER A 12 -0.49 4.84 5.76
C SER A 12 0.19 3.54 6.13
N LEU A 13 0.37 3.25 7.42
CA LEU A 13 0.89 1.97 7.91
C LEU A 13 -0.18 1.19 8.70
N ARG A 14 -1.41 1.12 8.18
CA ARG A 14 -2.52 0.37 8.77
C ARG A 14 -2.24 -1.15 8.75
N ASN A 15 -3.20 -1.99 8.50
CA ASN A 15 -3.11 -3.46 8.64
C ASN A 15 -3.13 -4.21 7.29
N GLY A 16 -2.47 -3.68 6.25
CA GLY A 16 -2.39 -4.30 4.94
C GLY A 16 -1.10 -5.08 4.69
N GLY A 17 -1.12 -5.94 3.67
CA GLY A 17 0.05 -6.73 3.26
C GLY A 17 1.18 -5.88 2.67
N ALA A 18 0.85 -4.83 1.93
CA ALA A 18 1.83 -3.90 1.38
C ALA A 18 2.52 -3.09 2.50
N GLU A 19 1.77 -2.63 3.50
CA GLU A 19 2.27 -1.93 4.67
C GLU A 19 3.23 -2.81 5.48
N ARG A 20 2.86 -4.07 5.70
CA ARG A 20 3.73 -5.03 6.36
C ARG A 20 5.01 -5.30 5.56
N SER A 21 4.88 -5.46 4.23
CA SER A 21 6.02 -5.65 3.34
C SER A 21 6.99 -4.46 3.37
N LEU A 22 6.46 -3.22 3.36
CA LEU A 22 7.29 -2.03 3.50
C LEU A 22 8.05 -2.01 4.82
N VAL A 23 7.39 -2.28 5.94
CA VAL A 23 8.04 -2.28 7.25
C VAL A 23 9.12 -3.37 7.33
N ASN A 24 8.85 -4.57 6.80
CA ASN A 24 9.86 -5.62 6.71
C ASN A 24 11.07 -5.18 5.85
N LEU A 25 10.83 -4.52 4.72
CA LEU A 25 11.90 -3.97 3.87
C LEU A 25 12.72 -2.94 4.65
N LEU A 26 12.06 -1.99 5.32
CA LEU A 26 12.73 -0.97 6.12
C LEU A 26 13.59 -1.58 7.24
N GLN A 27 13.15 -2.68 7.87
CA GLN A 27 13.92 -3.38 8.90
C GLN A 27 15.18 -4.08 8.37
N LEU A 28 15.23 -4.37 7.06
CA LEU A 28 16.35 -5.07 6.41
C LEU A 28 17.34 -4.14 5.70
N LEU A 29 17.02 -2.84 5.60
CA LEU A 29 17.89 -1.87 4.93
C LEU A 29 19.18 -1.62 5.72
N ASP A 30 20.26 -1.44 4.98
CA ASP A 30 21.58 -1.05 5.51
C ASP A 30 21.64 0.49 5.69
N TYR A 31 21.40 0.95 6.90
CA TYR A 31 21.41 2.38 7.24
C TYR A 31 22.83 3.00 7.29
N ASP A 32 23.89 2.22 7.14
CA ASP A 32 25.23 2.77 6.93
C ASP A 32 25.40 3.26 5.48
N ARG A 33 24.59 2.74 4.55
CA ARG A 33 24.61 3.08 3.13
C ARG A 33 23.48 4.02 2.71
N TYR A 34 22.37 4.05 3.45
CA TYR A 34 21.16 4.77 3.05
C TYR A 34 20.66 5.72 4.13
N ASN A 35 20.34 6.96 3.75
CA ASN A 35 19.48 7.86 4.49
C ASN A 35 18.06 7.68 3.99
N VAL A 36 17.15 7.25 4.84
CA VAL A 36 15.80 6.86 4.43
C VAL A 36 14.77 7.82 4.99
N ASP A 37 14.00 8.42 4.11
CA ASP A 37 12.80 9.17 4.42
C ASP A 37 11.55 8.32 4.08
N LEU A 38 10.55 8.39 4.93
CA LEU A 38 9.23 7.80 4.73
C LEU A 38 8.17 8.88 4.76
N LEU A 39 7.53 9.14 3.62
CA LEU A 39 6.40 10.03 3.52
C LEU A 39 5.10 9.22 3.58
N LEU A 40 4.28 9.52 4.58
CA LEU A 40 2.95 8.96 4.73
C LEU A 40 1.88 10.02 4.40
N PHE A 41 0.89 9.68 3.59
CA PHE A 41 -0.26 10.56 3.34
C PHE A 41 -1.11 10.69 4.60
N GLN A 42 -1.15 9.63 5.40
CA GLN A 42 -1.78 9.57 6.71
C GLN A 42 -0.77 8.96 7.70
N ASN A 43 -0.29 9.76 8.64
CA ASN A 43 0.72 9.31 9.61
C ASN A 43 0.04 8.49 10.73
N GLU A 44 -0.46 7.32 10.38
CA GLU A 44 -1.20 6.43 11.27
C GLU A 44 -1.01 4.95 10.89
N GLY A 45 -1.38 4.07 11.79
CA GLY A 45 -1.44 2.64 11.56
C GLY A 45 -0.68 1.81 12.60
N MET A 46 -1.07 0.54 12.71
CA MET A 46 -0.53 -0.37 13.71
C MET A 46 0.96 -0.70 13.50
N PHE A 47 1.44 -0.60 12.25
CA PHE A 47 2.84 -0.86 11.92
C PHE A 47 3.75 0.35 12.14
N LEU A 48 3.21 1.54 12.46
CA LEU A 48 4.01 2.75 12.63
C LEU A 48 5.08 2.58 13.72
N LYS A 49 4.74 1.89 14.81
CA LYS A 49 5.67 1.60 15.92
C LYS A 49 6.80 0.62 15.56
N GLN A 50 6.67 -0.08 14.43
CA GLN A 50 7.65 -1.06 13.96
C GLN A 50 8.63 -0.46 12.94
N VAL A 51 8.43 0.80 12.53
CA VAL A 51 9.36 1.53 11.66
C VAL A 51 10.68 1.74 12.41
N PRO A 52 11.83 1.39 11.82
CA PRO A 52 13.14 1.59 12.45
C PRO A 52 13.38 3.07 12.79
N LYS A 53 14.02 3.33 13.93
CA LYS A 53 14.34 4.70 14.40
C LYS A 53 15.27 5.46 13.43
N ALA A 54 16.01 4.77 12.60
CA ALA A 54 16.89 5.35 11.58
C ALA A 54 16.10 5.95 10.39
N VAL A 55 14.81 5.63 10.25
CA VAL A 55 13.94 6.18 9.21
C VAL A 55 13.38 7.52 9.67
N ASN A 56 13.58 8.55 8.86
CA ASN A 56 12.97 9.85 9.09
C ASN A 56 11.55 9.87 8.51
N ILE A 57 10.53 9.96 9.36
CA ILE A 57 9.14 10.06 8.92
C ILE A 57 8.83 11.52 8.63
N ILE A 58 8.51 11.82 7.36
CA ILE A 58 8.11 13.16 6.93
C ILE A 58 6.67 13.43 7.40
N SER A 59 6.52 14.22 8.44
CA SER A 59 5.23 14.60 9.03
C SER A 59 4.64 15.91 8.49
N ASN A 60 5.41 16.68 7.72
CA ASN A 60 5.05 18.06 7.36
C ASN A 60 4.18 18.20 6.10
N CYS A 61 3.65 17.09 5.56
CA CYS A 61 2.77 17.16 4.40
C CYS A 61 1.29 17.32 4.81
N ASN A 62 1.00 18.32 5.67
CA ASN A 62 -0.33 18.60 6.23
C ASN A 62 -1.44 18.66 5.18
N LYS A 63 -1.13 19.12 3.94
CA LYS A 63 -2.11 19.14 2.85
C LYS A 63 -2.51 17.74 2.40
N LEU A 64 -1.56 16.80 2.27
CA LEU A 64 -1.89 15.41 1.94
C LEU A 64 -2.74 14.77 3.04
N TYR A 65 -2.36 14.98 4.29
CA TYR A 65 -3.11 14.47 5.44
C TYR A 65 -4.57 14.92 5.38
N THR A 66 -4.83 16.22 5.26
CA THR A 66 -6.19 16.78 5.20
C THR A 66 -6.99 16.26 4.00
N LEU A 67 -6.35 16.07 2.83
CA LEU A 67 -7.02 15.61 1.61
C LEU A 67 -7.37 14.12 1.63
N TYR A 68 -6.67 13.32 2.43
CA TYR A 68 -6.84 11.86 2.45
C TYR A 68 -7.36 11.32 3.78
N ASP A 69 -7.38 12.14 4.84
CA ASP A 69 -7.94 11.78 6.13
C ASP A 69 -9.42 12.22 6.25
N ASN A 70 -10.21 11.38 6.88
CA ASN A 70 -11.61 11.68 7.22
C ASN A 70 -11.75 12.27 8.63
N ASN A 71 -10.65 12.70 9.26
CA ASN A 71 -10.69 13.26 10.62
C ASN A 71 -11.31 14.65 10.61
N LYS A 72 -12.46 14.79 11.25
CA LYS A 72 -13.20 16.05 11.34
C LYS A 72 -12.39 17.17 12.02
N ALA A 73 -11.52 16.83 12.98
CA ALA A 73 -10.69 17.81 13.67
C ALA A 73 -9.62 18.40 12.72
N GLU A 74 -9.02 17.61 11.85
CA GLU A 74 -8.10 18.10 10.82
C GLU A 74 -8.82 18.90 9.73
N ALA A 75 -10.04 18.47 9.37
CA ALA A 75 -10.87 19.22 8.43
C ALA A 75 -11.17 20.65 8.89
N LEU A 76 -11.39 20.84 10.20
CA LEU A 76 -11.61 22.17 10.80
C LEU A 76 -10.36 23.06 10.81
N LYS A 77 -9.16 22.48 10.93
CA LYS A 77 -7.90 23.22 10.86
C LYS A 77 -7.60 23.77 9.46
N HIS A 78 -8.09 23.10 8.43
CA HIS A 78 -7.83 23.45 7.03
C HIS A 78 -9.13 23.50 6.20
N PRO A 79 -10.05 24.46 6.49
CA PRO A 79 -11.39 24.50 5.89
C PRO A 79 -11.34 24.61 4.35
N TYR A 80 -10.36 25.33 3.80
CA TYR A 80 -10.15 25.44 2.36
C TYR A 80 -9.85 24.07 1.69
N LEU A 81 -8.95 23.27 2.28
CA LEU A 81 -8.60 21.95 1.74
C LEU A 81 -9.79 20.99 1.88
N SER A 82 -10.53 21.08 2.96
CA SER A 82 -11.74 20.30 3.20
C SER A 82 -12.83 20.63 2.16
N ALA A 83 -13.01 21.90 1.84
CA ALA A 83 -13.94 22.33 0.79
C ALA A 83 -13.50 21.75 -0.58
N ILE A 84 -12.21 21.82 -0.93
CA ILE A 84 -11.68 21.22 -2.18
C ILE A 84 -11.92 19.70 -2.19
N HIS A 85 -11.67 19.01 -1.07
CA HIS A 85 -11.94 17.58 -0.95
C HIS A 85 -13.42 17.25 -1.17
N MET A 86 -14.34 17.99 -0.55
CA MET A 86 -15.78 17.79 -0.70
C MET A 86 -16.26 18.05 -2.13
N ILE A 87 -15.89 19.21 -2.70
CA ILE A 87 -16.25 19.58 -4.07
C ILE A 87 -15.64 18.58 -5.07
N GLY A 88 -14.36 18.27 -4.93
CA GLY A 88 -13.67 17.30 -5.78
C GLY A 88 -14.31 15.91 -5.69
N THR A 89 -14.71 15.48 -4.50
CA THR A 89 -15.39 14.20 -4.30
C THR A 89 -16.76 14.18 -4.96
N PHE A 90 -17.54 15.25 -4.80
CA PHE A 90 -18.87 15.37 -5.44
C PHE A 90 -18.77 15.36 -6.96
N ILE A 91 -17.87 16.17 -7.54
CA ILE A 91 -17.69 16.27 -8.99
C ILE A 91 -17.16 14.94 -9.54
N SER A 92 -16.14 14.36 -8.93
CA SER A 92 -15.54 13.12 -9.41
C SER A 92 -16.50 11.94 -9.37
N ARG A 93 -17.34 11.84 -8.35
CA ARG A 93 -18.41 10.81 -8.28
C ARG A 93 -19.46 10.94 -9.37
N LYS A 94 -19.77 12.17 -9.80
CA LYS A 94 -20.67 12.40 -10.94
C LYS A 94 -20.02 12.08 -12.28
N LYS A 95 -18.71 12.24 -12.39
CA LYS A 95 -17.93 12.05 -13.63
C LYS A 95 -17.44 10.62 -13.82
N THR A 96 -17.43 9.81 -12.78
CA THR A 96 -16.87 8.45 -12.80
C THR A 96 -17.82 7.48 -12.10
N ASN A 97 -17.78 6.22 -12.55
CA ASN A 97 -18.61 5.12 -12.02
C ASN A 97 -17.87 4.24 -11.01
N SER A 98 -16.65 4.58 -10.63
CA SER A 98 -15.88 3.82 -9.65
C SER A 98 -15.14 4.71 -8.67
N VAL A 99 -14.92 4.20 -7.46
CA VAL A 99 -14.15 4.89 -6.42
C VAL A 99 -12.70 5.10 -6.87
N ALA A 100 -12.12 4.12 -7.55
CA ALA A 100 -10.74 4.20 -8.04
C ALA A 100 -10.59 5.33 -9.07
N LYS A 101 -11.44 5.37 -10.09
CA LYS A 101 -11.45 6.44 -11.11
C LYS A 101 -11.77 7.80 -10.51
N SER A 102 -12.67 7.86 -9.53
CA SER A 102 -12.97 9.10 -8.79
C SER A 102 -11.75 9.67 -8.06
N ARG A 103 -10.90 8.81 -7.50
CA ARG A 103 -9.64 9.21 -6.84
C ARG A 103 -8.62 9.73 -7.85
N GLN A 104 -8.44 9.04 -8.99
CA GLN A 104 -7.58 9.50 -10.09
C GLN A 104 -8.02 10.87 -10.62
N TYR A 105 -9.32 11.05 -10.86
CA TYR A 105 -9.91 12.33 -11.29
C TYR A 105 -9.61 13.46 -10.29
N ARG A 106 -9.74 13.20 -8.98
CA ARG A 106 -9.42 14.21 -7.95
C ARG A 106 -7.95 14.60 -7.95
N TRP A 107 -7.04 13.63 -8.11
CA TRP A 107 -5.62 13.96 -8.23
C TRP A 107 -5.38 14.93 -9.38
N GLU A 108 -5.80 14.56 -10.58
CA GLU A 108 -5.49 15.33 -11.80
C GLU A 108 -6.12 16.73 -11.80
N HIS A 109 -7.36 16.85 -11.36
CA HIS A 109 -8.08 18.12 -11.51
C HIS A 109 -8.03 19.04 -10.27
N PHE A 110 -7.76 18.47 -9.08
CA PHE A 110 -7.81 19.23 -7.83
C PHE A 110 -6.50 19.17 -7.05
N TYR A 111 -5.98 17.95 -6.72
CA TYR A 111 -4.94 17.81 -5.72
C TYR A 111 -3.55 18.14 -6.25
N LYS A 112 -3.25 17.77 -7.48
CA LYS A 112 -1.97 18.04 -8.13
C LYS A 112 -1.54 19.51 -8.06
N LYS A 113 -2.49 20.44 -8.14
CA LYS A 113 -2.21 21.89 -8.12
C LYS A 113 -1.93 22.45 -6.73
N ILE A 114 -2.46 21.84 -5.68
CA ILE A 114 -2.42 22.37 -4.32
C ILE A 114 -1.44 21.65 -3.42
N VAL A 115 -1.12 20.38 -3.72
CA VAL A 115 -0.12 19.60 -3.00
C VAL A 115 1.27 20.15 -3.33
N PRO A 116 2.09 20.50 -2.30
CA PRO A 116 3.42 21.05 -2.53
C PRO A 116 4.40 19.99 -3.04
N GLU A 117 5.42 20.47 -3.76
CA GLU A 117 6.58 19.65 -4.10
C GLU A 117 7.46 19.43 -2.86
N LEU A 118 8.17 18.30 -2.83
CA LEU A 118 9.26 18.12 -1.87
C LEU A 118 10.48 18.89 -2.32
N THR A 119 11.07 19.64 -1.40
CA THR A 119 12.27 20.45 -1.67
C THR A 119 13.55 19.62 -1.69
N LYS A 120 13.60 18.52 -0.92
CA LYS A 120 14.74 17.61 -0.87
C LYS A 120 14.81 16.78 -2.14
N GLU A 121 16.02 16.61 -2.67
CA GLU A 121 16.32 15.73 -3.79
C GLU A 121 16.78 14.36 -3.30
N TYR A 122 16.44 13.30 -4.06
CA TYR A 122 16.71 11.92 -3.69
C TYR A 122 17.49 11.21 -4.80
N ASP A 123 18.33 10.26 -4.42
CA ASP A 123 18.96 9.34 -5.36
C ASP A 123 17.94 8.36 -5.92
N VAL A 124 17.06 7.85 -5.02
CA VAL A 124 15.97 6.95 -5.39
C VAL A 124 14.70 7.36 -4.63
N ALA A 125 13.60 7.43 -5.34
CA ALA A 125 12.29 7.61 -4.72
C ALA A 125 11.31 6.52 -5.18
N ILE A 126 10.57 5.96 -4.23
CA ILE A 126 9.77 4.75 -4.39
C ILE A 126 8.33 5.03 -3.93
N ALA A 127 7.38 4.97 -4.85
CA ALA A 127 5.97 4.89 -4.49
C ALA A 127 5.63 3.44 -4.16
N TYR A 128 5.56 3.11 -2.87
CA TYR A 128 5.36 1.72 -2.41
C TYR A 128 3.88 1.27 -2.47
N MET A 129 3.07 2.02 -3.18
CA MET A 129 1.67 1.70 -3.49
C MET A 129 1.29 2.37 -4.80
N GLN A 130 0.43 1.73 -5.56
CA GLN A 130 -0.13 2.28 -6.81
C GLN A 130 -1.06 3.47 -6.56
N ARG A 131 -1.46 4.16 -7.61
CA ARG A 131 -2.34 5.33 -7.65
C ARG A 131 -1.66 6.61 -7.14
N GLU A 132 -2.27 7.28 -6.17
CA GLU A 132 -1.89 8.63 -5.75
C GLU A 132 -0.45 8.72 -5.25
N GLN A 133 0.10 7.63 -4.72
CA GLN A 133 1.51 7.58 -4.33
C GLN A 133 2.43 7.66 -5.55
N THR A 134 2.07 6.95 -6.63
CA THR A 134 2.79 7.03 -7.91
C THR A 134 2.65 8.40 -8.55
N TYR A 135 1.45 8.98 -8.53
CA TYR A 135 1.22 10.31 -9.08
C TYR A 135 1.98 11.39 -8.31
N PHE A 136 1.95 11.33 -6.98
CA PHE A 136 2.74 12.21 -6.12
C PHE A 136 4.24 12.08 -6.39
N LEU A 137 4.73 10.84 -6.50
CA LEU A 137 6.15 10.58 -6.80
C LEU A 137 6.58 11.26 -8.10
N VAL A 138 5.76 11.15 -9.14
CA VAL A 138 6.08 11.74 -10.45
C VAL A 138 5.99 13.26 -10.43
N ASP A 139 4.89 13.80 -9.88
CA ASP A 139 4.55 15.22 -9.98
C ASP A 139 5.24 16.09 -8.92
N LYS A 140 5.65 15.52 -7.76
CA LYS A 140 6.02 16.30 -6.57
C LYS A 140 7.37 15.94 -5.96
N VAL A 141 8.07 14.95 -6.50
CA VAL A 141 9.35 14.50 -5.97
C VAL A 141 10.45 14.65 -7.02
N LYS A 142 11.57 15.26 -6.64
CA LYS A 142 12.81 15.27 -7.42
C LYS A 142 13.66 14.08 -7.02
N ALA A 143 13.95 13.18 -7.97
CA ALA A 143 14.80 12.03 -7.74
C ALA A 143 15.52 11.61 -9.01
N ALA A 144 16.77 11.10 -8.88
CA ALA A 144 17.54 10.57 -9.99
C ALA A 144 16.92 9.29 -10.56
N LYS A 145 16.29 8.46 -9.69
CA LYS A 145 15.54 7.26 -10.06
C LYS A 145 14.18 7.25 -9.37
N LYS A 146 13.13 6.95 -10.14
CA LYS A 146 11.76 6.81 -9.64
C LYS A 146 11.23 5.41 -9.88
N ILE A 147 10.66 4.78 -8.86
CA ILE A 147 10.12 3.42 -8.90
C ILE A 147 8.67 3.45 -8.40
N ALA A 148 7.75 2.90 -9.18
CA ALA A 148 6.38 2.66 -8.74
C ALA A 148 6.21 1.20 -8.32
N TRP A 149 5.29 0.92 -7.38
CA TRP A 149 5.00 -0.43 -6.92
C TRP A 149 3.51 -0.75 -7.05
N VAL A 150 3.20 -1.90 -7.64
CA VAL A 150 1.83 -2.38 -7.82
C VAL A 150 1.67 -3.71 -7.08
N HIS A 151 0.82 -3.74 -6.06
CA HIS A 151 0.65 -4.90 -5.17
C HIS A 151 -0.54 -5.81 -5.52
N ASN A 152 -1.25 -5.53 -6.61
CA ASN A 152 -2.43 -6.29 -7.00
C ASN A 152 -2.40 -6.56 -8.51
N GLU A 153 -3.25 -7.48 -8.96
CA GLU A 153 -3.58 -7.60 -10.38
C GLU A 153 -4.18 -6.29 -10.86
N TYR A 154 -3.57 -5.69 -11.88
CA TYR A 154 -3.95 -4.37 -12.36
C TYR A 154 -5.37 -4.34 -12.91
N SER A 155 -5.77 -5.39 -13.62
CA SER A 155 -7.11 -5.55 -14.19
C SER A 155 -8.23 -5.44 -13.16
N GLN A 156 -7.94 -5.76 -11.88
CA GLN A 156 -8.90 -5.70 -10.77
C GLN A 156 -9.00 -4.32 -10.12
N LEU A 157 -8.13 -3.38 -10.47
CA LEU A 157 -8.06 -2.08 -9.81
C LEU A 157 -9.15 -1.10 -10.25
N GLY A 158 -9.68 -1.27 -11.46
CA GLY A 158 -10.73 -0.42 -12.02
C GLY A 158 -10.31 1.03 -12.24
N HIS A 159 -9.04 1.24 -12.61
CA HIS A 159 -8.44 2.54 -12.86
C HIS A 159 -8.73 3.09 -14.27
N PHE A 160 -8.46 4.37 -14.49
CA PHE A 160 -8.23 4.93 -15.81
C PHE A 160 -6.83 4.50 -16.28
N LYS A 161 -6.80 3.59 -17.24
CA LYS A 161 -5.58 2.97 -17.75
C LYS A 161 -4.66 3.98 -18.43
N GLU A 162 -5.24 4.92 -19.16
CA GLU A 162 -4.53 5.96 -19.89
C GLU A 162 -3.76 6.87 -18.93
N MET A 163 -4.37 7.23 -17.82
CA MET A 163 -3.70 8.01 -16.79
C MET A 163 -2.55 7.24 -16.14
N ASP A 164 -2.77 5.97 -15.78
CA ASP A 164 -1.71 5.16 -15.17
C ASP A 164 -0.55 4.94 -16.14
N LEU A 165 -0.82 4.74 -17.45
CA LEU A 165 0.22 4.63 -18.48
C LEU A 165 1.10 5.87 -18.51
N GLU A 166 0.50 7.07 -18.56
CA GLU A 166 1.24 8.34 -18.55
C GLU A 166 2.19 8.46 -17.36
N TYR A 167 1.78 8.00 -16.17
CA TYR A 167 2.62 8.02 -14.98
C TYR A 167 3.67 6.91 -14.96
N PHE A 168 3.35 5.71 -15.46
CA PHE A 168 4.30 4.61 -15.55
C PHE A 168 5.39 4.87 -16.60
N GLU A 169 5.10 5.62 -17.65
CA GLU A 169 6.11 6.09 -18.62
C GLU A 169 7.16 7.00 -17.97
N LYS A 170 6.79 7.77 -16.94
CA LYS A 170 7.65 8.74 -16.26
C LYS A 170 8.48 8.14 -15.11
N VAL A 171 8.31 6.88 -14.77
CA VAL A 171 9.14 6.18 -13.79
C VAL A 171 10.15 5.25 -14.47
N ASP A 172 11.26 4.96 -13.82
CA ASP A 172 12.31 4.07 -14.36
C ASP A 172 11.88 2.60 -14.36
N LYS A 173 11.20 2.16 -13.30
CA LYS A 173 10.68 0.79 -13.16
C LYS A 173 9.34 0.79 -12.46
N VAL A 174 8.54 -0.23 -12.79
CA VAL A 174 7.31 -0.58 -12.08
C VAL A 174 7.49 -1.97 -11.50
N VAL A 175 7.51 -2.05 -10.17
CA VAL A 175 7.70 -3.30 -9.45
C VAL A 175 6.34 -3.91 -9.12
N THR A 176 6.25 -5.23 -9.22
CA THR A 176 5.08 -6.00 -8.76
C THR A 176 5.51 -7.24 -7.98
N ILE A 177 4.55 -7.92 -7.36
CA ILE A 177 4.81 -8.92 -6.31
C ILE A 177 4.87 -10.37 -6.80
N SER A 178 4.44 -10.64 -8.05
CA SER A 178 4.39 -11.99 -8.61
C SER A 178 4.43 -11.97 -10.13
N ASP A 179 4.79 -13.12 -10.73
CA ASP A 179 4.79 -13.28 -12.18
C ASP A 179 3.39 -13.13 -12.78
N LEU A 180 2.35 -13.56 -12.06
CA LEU A 180 0.96 -13.37 -12.48
C LEU A 180 0.59 -11.88 -12.58
N CYS A 181 0.93 -11.09 -11.56
CA CYS A 181 0.73 -9.65 -11.60
C CYS A 181 1.59 -8.96 -12.68
N ALA A 182 2.81 -9.45 -12.94
CA ALA A 182 3.65 -8.92 -14.00
C ALA A 182 3.08 -9.24 -15.39
N LYS A 183 2.53 -10.42 -15.58
CA LYS A 183 1.85 -10.81 -16.82
C LYS A 183 0.66 -9.90 -17.08
N ASP A 184 -0.21 -9.72 -16.09
CA ASP A 184 -1.38 -8.84 -16.18
C ASP A 184 -0.98 -7.37 -16.50
N LEU A 185 0.08 -6.85 -15.86
CA LEU A 185 0.62 -5.52 -16.17
C LEU A 185 1.13 -5.42 -17.62
N LYS A 186 1.88 -6.43 -18.12
CA LYS A 186 2.39 -6.46 -19.50
C LYS A 186 1.27 -6.52 -20.52
N GLU A 187 0.21 -7.27 -20.25
CA GLU A 187 -0.98 -7.36 -21.10
C GLU A 187 -1.74 -6.02 -21.13
N ASN A 188 -1.79 -5.32 -20.00
CA ASN A 188 -2.42 -4.01 -19.92
C ASN A 188 -1.57 -2.88 -20.53
N PHE A 189 -0.24 -2.95 -20.42
CA PHE A 189 0.69 -1.89 -20.83
C PHE A 189 1.82 -2.43 -21.69
N PRO A 190 1.53 -2.98 -22.89
CA PRO A 190 2.55 -3.62 -23.73
C PRO A 190 3.65 -2.67 -24.21
N SER A 191 3.35 -1.36 -24.34
CA SER A 191 4.32 -0.34 -24.78
C SER A 191 5.47 -0.10 -23.81
N ILE A 192 5.31 -0.51 -22.54
CA ILE A 192 6.32 -0.32 -21.47
C ILE A 192 6.63 -1.64 -20.74
N ALA A 193 6.42 -2.77 -21.39
CA ALA A 193 6.55 -4.10 -20.79
C ALA A 193 7.93 -4.37 -20.15
N GLU A 194 8.99 -3.74 -20.65
CA GLU A 194 10.38 -3.83 -20.16
C GLU A 194 10.60 -3.12 -18.82
N LYS A 195 9.68 -2.25 -18.41
CA LYS A 195 9.74 -1.57 -17.11
C LYS A 195 9.25 -2.43 -15.95
N PHE A 196 8.45 -3.48 -16.23
CA PHE A 196 7.87 -4.32 -15.17
C PHE A 196 8.87 -5.33 -14.63
N VAL A 197 9.07 -5.29 -13.30
CA VAL A 197 10.00 -6.14 -12.56
C VAL A 197 9.25 -6.85 -11.43
N VAL A 198 9.53 -8.14 -11.24
CA VAL A 198 8.96 -8.91 -10.13
C VAL A 198 9.91 -8.88 -8.94
N LEU A 199 9.41 -8.36 -7.82
CA LEU A 199 10.06 -8.44 -6.50
C LEU A 199 9.00 -8.90 -5.49
N PRO A 200 9.04 -10.14 -5.04
CA PRO A 200 8.09 -10.67 -4.07
C PRO A 200 8.13 -9.88 -2.76
N ASN A 201 7.00 -9.81 -2.08
CA ASN A 201 6.92 -9.20 -0.77
C ASN A 201 7.87 -9.88 0.22
N LEU A 202 8.67 -9.07 0.91
CA LEU A 202 9.60 -9.57 1.91
C LEU A 202 8.86 -10.05 3.15
N THR A 203 9.21 -11.25 3.59
CA THR A 203 8.68 -11.86 4.80
C THR A 203 9.83 -12.30 5.69
N SER A 204 9.85 -11.84 6.92
CA SER A 204 10.86 -12.25 7.90
C SER A 204 10.40 -13.50 8.65
N SER A 205 10.97 -14.66 8.32
CA SER A 205 10.70 -15.90 9.05
C SER A 205 11.11 -15.81 10.52
N GLN A 206 12.13 -15.03 10.83
CA GLN A 206 12.60 -14.80 12.20
C GLN A 206 11.55 -14.04 13.02
N VAL A 207 10.98 -12.96 12.46
CA VAL A 207 9.92 -12.19 13.11
C VAL A 207 8.67 -13.05 13.30
N ILE A 208 8.25 -13.80 12.28
CA ILE A 208 7.09 -14.70 12.39
C ILE A 208 7.31 -15.74 13.49
N ARG A 209 8.48 -16.38 13.53
CA ARG A 209 8.81 -17.38 14.56
C ARG A 209 8.88 -16.77 15.97
N SER A 210 9.33 -15.53 16.10
CA SER A 210 9.32 -14.83 17.39
C SER A 210 7.88 -14.57 17.87
N LEU A 211 7.05 -13.96 17.01
CA LEU A 211 5.65 -13.69 17.32
C LEU A 211 4.85 -14.97 17.61
N ALA A 212 5.13 -16.06 16.88
CA ALA A 212 4.46 -17.34 17.11
C ALA A 212 4.74 -17.98 18.47
N LYS A 213 5.74 -17.48 19.20
CA LYS A 213 6.08 -17.94 20.55
C LYS A 213 5.48 -17.09 21.67
N GLU A 214 4.87 -15.94 21.34
CA GLU A 214 4.35 -15.01 22.35
C GLU A 214 3.18 -15.58 23.14
N PHE A 215 2.33 -16.37 22.50
CA PHE A 215 1.22 -17.05 23.17
C PHE A 215 0.77 -18.29 22.38
N TYR A 216 0.05 -19.16 23.04
CA TYR A 216 -0.67 -20.29 22.44
C TYR A 216 -2.17 -20.02 22.63
N PRO A 217 -2.99 -20.07 21.56
CA PRO A 217 -4.41 -19.81 21.70
C PRO A 217 -5.06 -20.76 22.70
N PRO A 218 -5.76 -20.27 23.74
CA PRO A 218 -6.32 -21.09 24.79
C PRO A 218 -7.42 -22.02 24.28
N GLU A 219 -8.04 -21.68 23.15
CA GLU A 219 -9.08 -22.49 22.49
C GLU A 219 -8.49 -23.76 21.84
N PHE A 220 -7.20 -23.76 21.51
CA PHE A 220 -6.55 -24.88 20.84
C PHE A 220 -6.31 -26.05 21.78
N LYS A 221 -6.56 -27.28 21.30
CA LYS A 221 -6.26 -28.52 21.99
C LYS A 221 -5.17 -29.27 21.25
N ARG A 222 -4.19 -29.80 22.02
CA ARG A 222 -3.03 -30.49 21.43
C ARG A 222 -3.36 -31.81 20.77
N ASP A 223 -4.45 -32.44 21.20
CA ASP A 223 -4.95 -33.75 20.74
C ASP A 223 -6.02 -33.63 19.63
N MET A 224 -6.28 -32.43 19.14
CA MET A 224 -7.29 -32.18 18.11
C MET A 224 -6.68 -31.44 16.91
N LEU A 225 -7.32 -31.58 15.75
CA LEU A 225 -7.03 -30.76 14.59
C LEU A 225 -7.46 -29.33 14.87
N ASN A 226 -6.51 -28.40 14.91
CA ASN A 226 -6.78 -26.96 15.06
C ASN A 226 -6.67 -26.28 13.73
N ILE A 227 -7.71 -25.58 13.30
CA ILE A 227 -7.82 -24.87 12.04
C ILE A 227 -8.00 -23.39 12.35
N VAL A 228 -7.18 -22.54 11.73
CA VAL A 228 -7.28 -21.08 11.85
C VAL A 228 -7.46 -20.45 10.46
N SER A 229 -8.46 -19.59 10.34
CA SER A 229 -8.66 -18.72 9.17
C SER A 229 -8.59 -17.27 9.61
N ILE A 230 -7.63 -16.52 9.07
CA ILE A 230 -7.42 -15.10 9.41
C ILE A 230 -7.60 -14.24 8.19
N GLY A 231 -8.51 -13.26 8.25
CA GLY A 231 -8.75 -12.36 7.14
C GLY A 231 -9.85 -11.36 7.42
N ARG A 232 -10.07 -10.46 6.44
CA ARG A 232 -11.24 -9.58 6.46
C ARG A 232 -12.47 -10.38 5.99
N LEU A 233 -13.61 -10.18 6.64
CA LEU A 233 -14.88 -10.80 6.20
C LEU A 233 -15.37 -10.14 4.91
N ASN A 234 -14.86 -10.62 3.79
CA ASN A 234 -15.29 -10.23 2.45
C ASN A 234 -15.13 -11.41 1.47
N ALA A 235 -15.82 -11.36 0.33
CA ALA A 235 -15.81 -12.43 -0.68
C ALA A 235 -14.38 -12.78 -1.19
N GLN A 236 -13.48 -11.80 -1.27
CA GLN A 236 -12.08 -12.02 -1.70
C GLN A 236 -11.31 -13.01 -0.79
N LYS A 237 -11.70 -13.13 0.49
CA LYS A 237 -11.03 -14.00 1.46
C LYS A 237 -11.62 -15.41 1.55
N GLY A 238 -12.78 -15.63 0.90
CA GLY A 238 -13.35 -16.96 0.74
C GLY A 238 -13.71 -17.67 2.06
N PHE A 239 -14.17 -16.94 3.08
CA PHE A 239 -14.59 -17.55 4.34
C PHE A 239 -15.75 -18.53 4.15
N GLU A 240 -16.61 -18.33 3.16
CA GLU A 240 -17.66 -19.26 2.75
C GLU A 240 -17.08 -20.65 2.40
N PHE A 241 -15.97 -20.70 1.65
CA PHE A 241 -15.32 -21.99 1.33
C PHE A 241 -14.67 -22.64 2.56
N ALA A 242 -14.16 -21.84 3.49
CA ALA A 242 -13.63 -22.38 4.75
C ALA A 242 -14.74 -23.00 5.61
N LEU A 243 -15.92 -22.40 5.65
CA LEU A 243 -17.09 -22.94 6.34
C LEU A 243 -17.63 -24.20 5.66
N ASP A 244 -17.67 -24.25 4.34
CA ASP A 244 -18.06 -25.44 3.59
C ASP A 244 -17.10 -26.60 3.85
N ALA A 245 -15.78 -26.34 3.86
CA ALA A 245 -14.77 -27.34 4.20
C ALA A 245 -14.91 -27.84 5.63
N ALA A 246 -15.21 -26.95 6.60
CA ALA A 246 -15.48 -27.33 7.98
C ALA A 246 -16.73 -28.20 8.11
N LEU A 247 -17.77 -27.94 7.31
CA LEU A 247 -18.98 -28.76 7.27
C LEU A 247 -18.68 -30.19 6.76
N GLU A 248 -17.85 -30.31 5.71
CA GLU A 248 -17.44 -31.62 5.19
C GLU A 248 -16.58 -32.42 6.21
N LEU A 249 -15.68 -31.75 6.92
CA LEU A 249 -14.93 -32.40 8.02
C LEU A 249 -15.88 -32.92 9.10
N LYS A 250 -16.90 -32.15 9.47
CA LYS A 250 -17.92 -32.56 10.43
C LYS A 250 -18.72 -33.77 9.96
N LYS A 251 -19.15 -33.78 8.68
CA LYS A 251 -19.85 -34.93 8.05
C LYS A 251 -18.97 -36.20 8.08
N SER A 252 -17.68 -36.03 7.85
CA SER A 252 -16.67 -37.09 7.87
C SER A 252 -16.28 -37.53 9.29
N LYS A 253 -16.96 -37.02 10.34
CA LYS A 253 -16.70 -37.29 11.76
C LYS A 253 -15.28 -36.97 12.24
N VAL A 254 -14.61 -36.03 11.57
CA VAL A 254 -13.31 -35.52 12.03
C VAL A 254 -13.54 -34.52 13.15
N SER A 255 -12.91 -34.78 14.33
CA SER A 255 -12.93 -33.82 15.43
C SER A 255 -11.93 -32.70 15.20
N PHE A 256 -12.38 -31.48 15.18
CA PHE A 256 -11.53 -30.30 15.01
C PHE A 256 -12.03 -29.10 15.81
N ILE A 257 -11.15 -28.12 16.00
CA ILE A 257 -11.48 -26.78 16.48
C ILE A 257 -11.23 -25.80 15.32
N GLY A 258 -12.25 -25.02 14.95
CA GLY A 258 -12.16 -23.99 13.91
C GLY A 258 -12.26 -22.60 14.55
N LEU A 259 -11.27 -21.72 14.27
CA LEU A 259 -11.30 -20.29 14.58
C LEU A 259 -11.34 -19.53 13.25
N PHE A 260 -12.36 -18.68 13.08
CA PHE A 260 -12.64 -17.95 11.84
C PHE A 260 -12.70 -16.46 12.08
#